data_c1ae72b3fbb0319bb5211a433541ee05
#
_entry.id   c1ae72b3fbb0319bb5211a433541ee05
#
_cell.length_a   1.000
_cell.length_b   1.000
_cell.length_c   1.000
_cell.angle_alpha   90.00
_cell.angle_beta   90.00
_cell.angle_gamma   90.00
#
_symmetry.space_group_name_H-M   'P 1'
#
loop_
_entity.id
_entity.type
_entity.pdbx_description
1 polymer ?
#
loop_
_entity_poly.entity_id
_entity_poly.type
_entity_poly.pdbx_seq_one_letter_code
_entity_poly.pdbx_strand_id
1 'polypeptide(L)'
;VTSEFTIAVHALVFLNHKAQVYSSEGLAENVCTNAARIRKVMAKLKKADLVKTKEGVDGGYLFHRDSREITLSMVAEALDTPFVTVSWKSGDPHMSCMIASGMAGVMDELYGDLDRCCRERLSHVTIADLDQRIFGKGAAAMTG
;
A
#
# COMPACT_ATOMS: atom_id res chain seq x y z
N VAL A 1 0.00 8.54 5.52
CA VAL A 1 0.30 7.20 5.02
C VAL A 1 0.95 6.36 6.12
N THR A 2 0.65 5.12 6.18
CA THR A 2 1.21 4.19 7.16
C THR A 2 2.29 3.33 6.52
N SER A 3 3.14 2.73 7.35
CA SER A 3 4.14 1.77 6.89
C SER A 3 3.50 0.51 6.27
N GLU A 4 2.24 0.23 6.59
CA GLU A 4 1.52 -0.91 6.01
C GLU A 4 1.47 -0.84 4.48
N PHE A 5 1.29 0.35 3.91
CA PHE A 5 1.27 0.51 2.46
C PHE A 5 2.61 0.09 1.85
N THR A 6 3.72 0.55 2.41
CA THR A 6 5.05 0.18 1.95
C THR A 6 5.27 -1.34 2.06
N ILE A 7 4.86 -1.93 3.18
CA ILE A 7 4.96 -3.38 3.40
C ILE A 7 4.17 -4.14 2.34
N ALA A 8 2.94 -3.71 2.07
CA ALA A 8 2.06 -4.35 1.10
C ALA A 8 2.67 -4.30 -0.31
N VAL A 9 3.11 -3.13 -0.73
CA VAL A 9 3.72 -2.94 -2.06
C VAL A 9 4.98 -3.78 -2.19
N HIS A 10 5.85 -3.73 -1.18
CA HIS A 10 7.09 -4.52 -1.18
C HIS A 10 6.80 -6.01 -1.31
N ALA A 11 5.86 -6.52 -0.50
CA ALA A 11 5.50 -7.93 -0.54
C ALA A 11 4.95 -8.35 -1.90
N LEU A 12 4.10 -7.53 -2.50
CA LEU A 12 3.53 -7.84 -3.82
C LEU A 12 4.58 -7.84 -4.92
N VAL A 13 5.50 -6.89 -4.91
CA VAL A 13 6.60 -6.85 -5.88
C VAL A 13 7.48 -8.08 -5.72
N PHE A 14 7.81 -8.43 -4.48
CA PHE A 14 8.64 -9.60 -4.19
C PHE A 14 7.98 -10.90 -4.65
N LEU A 15 6.70 -11.11 -4.29
CA LEU A 15 5.96 -12.30 -4.69
C LEU A 15 5.81 -12.40 -6.21
N ASN A 16 5.56 -11.28 -6.88
CA ASN A 16 5.45 -11.23 -8.33
C ASN A 16 6.77 -11.62 -8.98
N HIS A 17 7.86 -11.02 -8.52
CA HIS A 17 9.18 -11.25 -9.11
C HIS A 17 9.65 -12.69 -8.92
N LYS A 18 9.48 -13.24 -7.72
CA LYS A 18 9.91 -14.60 -7.41
C LYS A 18 8.97 -15.65 -8.01
N ALA A 19 7.70 -15.33 -8.20
CA ALA A 19 6.68 -16.24 -8.74
C ALA A 19 6.59 -17.55 -7.92
N GLN A 20 6.72 -17.46 -6.62
CA GLN A 20 6.72 -18.59 -5.69
C GLN A 20 5.90 -18.28 -4.46
N VAL A 21 5.54 -19.32 -3.72
CA VAL A 21 4.89 -19.19 -2.42
C VAL A 21 5.93 -18.84 -1.36
N TYR A 22 5.62 -17.85 -0.53
CA TYR A 22 6.44 -17.45 0.61
C TYR A 22 5.61 -17.38 1.87
N SER A 23 6.16 -17.91 2.96
CA SER A 23 5.56 -17.82 4.28
C SER A 23 5.60 -16.39 4.80
N SER A 24 4.84 -16.10 5.86
CA SER A 24 4.92 -14.80 6.51
C SER A 24 6.32 -14.51 7.05
N GLU A 25 7.03 -15.52 7.52
CA GLU A 25 8.40 -15.40 8.00
C GLU A 25 9.35 -15.08 6.84
N GLY A 26 9.18 -15.74 5.70
CA GLY A 26 9.99 -15.47 4.50
C GLY A 26 9.77 -14.07 3.96
N LEU A 27 8.54 -13.59 3.94
CA LEU A 27 8.24 -12.21 3.54
C LEU A 27 8.81 -11.22 4.55
N ALA A 28 8.68 -11.50 5.86
CA ALA A 28 9.20 -10.62 6.91
C ALA A 28 10.71 -10.45 6.80
N GLU A 29 11.42 -11.50 6.45
CA GLU A 29 12.87 -11.45 6.25
C GLU A 29 13.24 -10.49 5.11
N ASN A 30 12.57 -10.61 3.96
CA ASN A 30 12.87 -9.75 2.82
C ASN A 30 12.44 -8.30 3.03
N VAL A 31 11.28 -8.09 3.65
CA VAL A 31 10.77 -6.75 3.94
C VAL A 31 11.51 -6.09 5.11
N CYS A 32 12.18 -6.86 5.94
CA CYS A 32 12.85 -6.41 7.16
C CYS A 32 11.87 -5.91 8.21
N THR A 33 10.86 -6.73 8.47
CA THR A 33 9.87 -6.49 9.51
C THR A 33 9.56 -7.82 10.23
N ASN A 34 8.53 -7.85 11.07
CA ASN A 34 8.16 -9.08 11.76
C ASN A 34 6.97 -9.78 11.07
N ALA A 35 6.86 -11.08 11.33
CA ALA A 35 5.82 -11.89 10.71
C ALA A 35 4.40 -11.47 11.08
N ALA A 36 4.20 -10.92 12.28
CA ALA A 36 2.88 -10.47 12.72
C ALA A 36 2.38 -9.30 11.86
N ARG A 37 3.26 -8.35 11.53
CA ARG A 37 2.92 -7.23 10.64
C ARG A 37 2.63 -7.73 9.22
N ILE A 38 3.40 -8.68 8.74
CA ILE A 38 3.15 -9.30 7.43
C ILE A 38 1.77 -9.94 7.42
N ARG A 39 1.43 -10.77 8.42
CA ARG A 39 0.12 -11.43 8.45
C ARG A 39 -1.03 -10.43 8.46
N LYS A 40 -0.89 -9.34 9.19
CA LYS A 40 -1.92 -8.29 9.25
C LYS A 40 -2.13 -7.64 7.86
N VAL A 41 -1.05 -7.29 7.20
CA VAL A 41 -1.11 -6.69 5.87
C VAL A 41 -1.63 -7.68 4.82
N MET A 42 -1.12 -8.90 4.84
CA MET A 42 -1.52 -9.91 3.86
C MET A 42 -2.98 -10.33 4.00
N ALA A 43 -3.54 -10.29 5.21
CA ALA A 43 -4.96 -10.55 5.41
C ALA A 43 -5.82 -9.54 4.65
N LYS A 44 -5.44 -8.27 4.66
CA LYS A 44 -6.15 -7.21 3.93
C LYS A 44 -6.00 -7.40 2.42
N LEU A 45 -4.82 -7.77 1.96
CA LEU A 45 -4.58 -8.03 0.54
C LEU A 45 -5.34 -9.25 0.05
N LYS A 46 -5.43 -10.31 0.86
CA LYS A 46 -6.19 -11.50 0.54
C LYS A 46 -7.69 -11.18 0.43
N LYS A 47 -8.22 -10.39 1.34
CA LYS A 47 -9.62 -9.97 1.31
C LYS A 47 -9.95 -9.21 0.03
N ALA A 48 -9.01 -8.46 -0.50
CA ALA A 48 -9.16 -7.72 -1.76
C ALA A 48 -8.80 -8.56 -3.00
N ASP A 49 -8.51 -9.83 -2.82
CA ASP A 49 -8.12 -10.75 -3.90
C ASP A 49 -6.83 -10.34 -4.62
N LEU A 50 -5.92 -9.70 -3.92
CA LEU A 50 -4.61 -9.33 -4.47
C LEU A 50 -3.56 -10.40 -4.22
N VAL A 51 -3.79 -11.30 -3.27
CA VAL A 51 -2.95 -12.47 -3.02
C VAL A 51 -3.83 -13.67 -2.70
N LYS A 52 -3.27 -14.87 -2.88
CA LYS A 52 -3.85 -16.12 -2.45
C LYS A 52 -3.00 -16.75 -1.37
N THR A 53 -3.60 -17.68 -0.64
CA THR A 53 -2.88 -18.51 0.34
C THR A 53 -2.83 -19.95 -0.13
N LYS A 54 -1.74 -20.62 0.22
CA LYS A 54 -1.59 -22.06 0.05
C LYS A 54 -1.47 -22.66 1.44
N GLU A 55 -2.28 -23.69 1.69
CA GLU A 55 -2.27 -24.39 2.97
C GLU A 55 -1.15 -25.42 3.01
N GLY A 56 -0.78 -25.86 4.22
CA GLY A 56 0.15 -26.94 4.44
C GLY A 56 1.56 -26.48 4.87
N VAL A 57 2.48 -27.46 4.93
CA VAL A 57 3.84 -27.26 5.44
C VAL A 57 4.62 -26.26 4.59
N ASP A 58 4.46 -26.33 3.27
CA ASP A 58 5.11 -25.40 2.35
C ASP A 58 4.16 -24.27 1.93
N GLY A 59 3.21 -23.95 2.78
CA GLY A 59 2.20 -22.94 2.52
C GLY A 59 2.70 -21.52 2.72
N GLY A 60 1.84 -20.60 2.37
CA GLY A 60 2.10 -19.18 2.50
C GLY A 60 1.28 -18.38 1.51
N TYR A 61 1.87 -17.32 1.02
CA TYR A 61 1.20 -16.35 0.14
C TYR A 61 1.76 -16.44 -1.28
N LEU A 62 0.88 -16.21 -2.25
CA LEU A 62 1.20 -16.26 -3.66
C LEU A 62 0.53 -15.09 -4.38
N PHE A 63 1.28 -14.40 -5.22
CA PHE A 63 0.71 -13.39 -6.11
C PHE A 63 0.23 -14.10 -7.39
N HIS A 64 -1.08 -14.05 -7.64
CA HIS A 64 -1.71 -14.82 -8.72
C HIS A 64 -2.31 -13.95 -9.83
N ARG A 65 -2.18 -12.63 -9.71
CA ARG A 65 -2.77 -11.68 -10.65
C ARG A 65 -1.72 -11.19 -11.64
N ASP A 66 -2.19 -10.61 -12.74
CA ASP A 66 -1.30 -9.95 -13.70
C ASP A 66 -0.80 -8.64 -13.07
N SER A 67 0.51 -8.55 -12.84
CA SER A 67 1.11 -7.39 -12.19
C SER A 67 0.91 -6.09 -12.97
N ARG A 68 0.62 -6.16 -14.26
CA ARG A 68 0.34 -4.98 -15.08
C ARG A 68 -1.06 -4.42 -14.83
N GLU A 69 -1.94 -5.20 -14.20
CA GLU A 69 -3.31 -4.80 -13.90
C GLU A 69 -3.50 -4.38 -12.44
N ILE A 70 -2.51 -4.61 -11.59
CA ILE A 70 -2.61 -4.27 -10.17
C ILE A 70 -1.93 -2.93 -9.93
N THR A 71 -2.75 -1.92 -9.68
CA THR A 71 -2.26 -0.56 -9.42
C THR A 71 -1.99 -0.34 -7.94
N LEU A 72 -1.15 0.64 -7.63
CA LEU A 72 -0.90 1.02 -6.25
C LEU A 72 -2.14 1.62 -5.58
N SER A 73 -3.05 2.20 -6.37
CA SER A 73 -4.35 2.65 -5.88
C SER A 73 -5.19 1.48 -5.36
N MET A 74 -5.18 0.34 -6.05
CA MET A 74 -5.87 -0.87 -5.59
C MET A 74 -5.29 -1.38 -4.26
N VAL A 75 -3.98 -1.29 -4.10
CA VAL A 75 -3.31 -1.67 -2.85
C VAL A 75 -3.73 -0.73 -1.71
N ALA A 76 -3.75 0.57 -1.98
CA ALA A 76 -4.19 1.55 -0.99
C ALA A 76 -5.64 1.32 -0.56
N GLU A 77 -6.53 1.01 -1.48
CA GLU A 77 -7.92 0.68 -1.17
C GLU A 77 -8.03 -0.57 -0.31
N ALA A 78 -7.23 -1.58 -0.62
CA ALA A 78 -7.23 -2.83 0.16
C ALA A 78 -6.85 -2.59 1.62
N LEU A 79 -5.95 -1.64 1.87
CA LEU A 79 -5.50 -1.31 3.22
C LEU A 79 -6.44 -0.33 3.92
N ASP A 80 -7.29 0.35 3.17
CA ASP A 80 -8.27 1.32 3.67
C ASP A 80 -7.63 2.39 4.58
N THR A 81 -6.49 2.89 4.17
CA THR A 81 -5.80 3.97 4.89
C THR A 81 -5.58 5.18 3.99
N PRO A 82 -5.92 6.38 4.48
CA PRO A 82 -5.70 7.59 3.69
C PRO A 82 -4.21 7.95 3.64
N PHE A 83 -3.79 8.60 2.57
CA PHE A 83 -2.44 9.13 2.43
C PHE A 83 -2.30 10.48 3.12
N VAL A 84 -3.33 11.29 3.02
CA VAL A 84 -3.35 12.63 3.59
C VAL A 84 -4.39 12.65 4.70
N THR A 85 -3.92 12.77 5.93
CA THR A 85 -4.79 12.81 7.11
C THR A 85 -4.13 13.68 8.18
N VAL A 86 -4.96 14.48 8.85
CA VAL A 86 -4.52 15.33 9.96
C VAL A 86 -5.55 15.17 11.07
N SER A 87 -5.09 14.78 12.25
CA SER A 87 -5.98 14.53 13.38
C SER A 87 -6.32 15.80 14.16
N TRP A 88 -5.39 16.75 14.20
CA TRP A 88 -5.61 18.00 14.92
C TRP A 88 -6.44 18.96 14.07
N LYS A 89 -7.43 19.61 14.69
CA LYS A 89 -8.32 20.57 14.04
C LYS A 89 -8.17 21.92 14.71
N SER A 90 -8.03 22.98 13.88
CA SER A 90 -7.91 24.34 14.40
C SER A 90 -9.28 24.93 14.72
N GLY A 91 -9.29 25.87 15.67
CA GLY A 91 -10.49 26.58 16.05
C GLY A 91 -11.50 25.69 16.78
N ASP A 92 -12.76 26.13 16.80
CA ASP A 92 -13.85 25.43 17.46
C ASP A 92 -15.15 25.82 16.73
N PRO A 93 -16.00 24.87 16.31
CA PRO A 93 -17.25 25.15 15.62
C PRO A 93 -18.22 26.06 16.40
N HIS A 94 -18.04 26.15 17.72
CA HIS A 94 -18.91 26.95 18.59
C HIS A 94 -18.44 28.37 18.83
N MET A 95 -17.28 28.75 18.27
CA MET A 95 -16.77 30.12 18.40
C MET A 95 -17.55 31.06 17.51
N SER A 96 -17.72 32.32 17.97
CA SER A 96 -18.42 33.33 17.20
C SER A 96 -17.63 33.85 16.00
N CYS A 97 -16.30 33.77 16.06
CA CYS A 97 -15.44 34.09 14.92
C CYS A 97 -15.66 33.07 13.81
N MET A 98 -16.05 33.52 12.64
CA MET A 98 -16.36 32.63 11.52
C MET A 98 -15.13 31.90 11.01
N ILE A 99 -13.96 32.50 11.11
CA ILE A 99 -12.70 31.84 10.73
C ILE A 99 -12.45 30.68 11.69
N ALA A 100 -12.50 30.95 12.99
CA ALA A 100 -12.25 29.94 14.01
C ALA A 100 -13.27 28.79 13.98
N SER A 101 -14.52 29.10 13.64
CA SER A 101 -15.59 28.09 13.58
C SER A 101 -15.62 27.33 12.26
N GLY A 102 -15.11 27.93 11.17
CA GLY A 102 -15.22 27.33 9.84
C GLY A 102 -13.92 26.72 9.28
N MET A 103 -12.76 27.06 9.86
CA MET A 103 -11.49 26.65 9.27
C MET A 103 -11.30 25.13 9.22
N ALA A 104 -11.69 24.42 10.26
CA ALA A 104 -11.50 22.96 10.31
C ALA A 104 -12.22 22.27 9.14
N GLY A 105 -13.44 22.68 8.83
CA GLY A 105 -14.21 22.14 7.71
C GLY A 105 -13.55 22.41 6.36
N VAL A 106 -13.03 23.62 6.17
CA VAL A 106 -12.33 24.01 4.95
C VAL A 106 -11.04 23.17 4.77
N MET A 107 -10.29 23.00 5.85
CA MET A 107 -9.07 22.19 5.80
C MET A 107 -9.36 20.72 5.57
N ASP A 108 -10.43 20.19 6.15
CA ASP A 108 -10.83 18.81 5.90
C ASP A 108 -11.16 18.57 4.42
N GLU A 109 -11.85 19.53 3.77
CA GLU A 109 -12.11 19.44 2.33
C GLU A 109 -10.82 19.45 1.52
N LEU A 110 -9.89 20.32 1.88
CA LEU A 110 -8.60 20.41 1.19
C LEU A 110 -7.80 19.12 1.34
N TYR A 111 -7.72 18.56 2.55
CA TYR A 111 -7.02 17.30 2.76
C TYR A 111 -7.69 16.14 2.02
N GLY A 112 -9.00 16.13 1.94
CA GLY A 112 -9.74 15.16 1.14
C GLY A 112 -9.40 15.25 -0.35
N ASP A 113 -9.28 16.46 -0.87
CA ASP A 113 -8.88 16.68 -2.26
C ASP A 113 -7.45 16.20 -2.50
N LEU A 114 -6.53 16.48 -1.59
CA LEU A 114 -5.15 16.04 -1.69
C LEU A 114 -5.05 14.52 -1.64
N ASP A 115 -5.85 13.87 -0.79
CA ASP A 115 -5.87 12.41 -0.72
C ASP A 115 -6.36 11.80 -2.04
N ARG A 116 -7.39 12.38 -2.65
CA ARG A 116 -7.87 11.95 -3.97
C ARG A 116 -6.79 12.11 -5.04
N CYS A 117 -6.04 13.20 -5.01
CA CYS A 117 -4.91 13.42 -5.93
C CYS A 117 -3.85 12.33 -5.78
N CYS A 118 -3.52 11.94 -4.54
CA CYS A 118 -2.58 10.85 -4.29
C CYS A 118 -3.09 9.55 -4.89
N ARG A 119 -4.35 9.20 -4.67
CA ARG A 119 -4.95 7.97 -5.18
C ARG A 119 -5.01 7.96 -6.70
N GLU A 120 -5.35 9.08 -7.30
CA GLU A 120 -5.38 9.21 -8.75
C GLU A 120 -3.98 9.00 -9.35
N ARG A 121 -2.95 9.60 -8.75
CA ARG A 121 -1.57 9.38 -9.20
C ARG A 121 -1.19 7.91 -9.11
N LEU A 122 -1.56 7.24 -8.02
CA LEU A 122 -1.23 5.84 -7.81
C LEU A 122 -2.02 4.89 -8.72
N SER A 123 -3.13 5.33 -9.29
CA SER A 123 -3.90 4.53 -10.25
C SER A 123 -3.15 4.34 -11.58
N HIS A 124 -2.09 5.11 -11.81
CA HIS A 124 -1.26 5.03 -13.00
C HIS A 124 0.06 4.29 -12.77
N VAL A 125 0.27 3.74 -11.58
CA VAL A 125 1.48 2.98 -11.24
C VAL A 125 1.08 1.56 -10.89
N THR A 126 1.67 0.58 -11.56
CA THR A 126 1.36 -0.83 -11.33
C THR A 126 2.50 -1.55 -10.60
N ILE A 127 2.20 -2.74 -10.10
CA ILE A 127 3.23 -3.61 -9.51
C ILE A 127 4.31 -3.91 -10.56
N ALA A 128 3.90 -4.15 -11.81
CA ALA A 128 4.85 -4.37 -12.90
C ALA A 128 5.77 -3.17 -13.12
N ASP A 129 5.25 -1.95 -13.00
CA ASP A 129 6.06 -0.73 -13.14
C ASP A 129 7.15 -0.66 -12.09
N LEU A 130 6.85 -1.04 -10.85
CA LEU A 130 7.84 -1.02 -9.76
C LEU A 130 8.88 -2.09 -9.95
N ASP A 131 8.47 -3.28 -10.36
CA ASP A 131 9.39 -4.37 -10.69
C ASP A 131 10.34 -3.91 -11.79
N GLN A 132 9.81 -3.31 -12.86
CA GLN A 132 10.59 -2.80 -13.97
C GLN A 132 11.57 -1.69 -13.54
N ARG A 133 11.16 -0.81 -12.64
CA ARG A 133 12.04 0.24 -12.13
C ARG A 133 13.23 -0.33 -11.34
N ILE A 134 13.01 -1.41 -10.62
CA ILE A 134 14.07 -2.06 -9.83
C ILE A 134 14.99 -2.88 -10.74
N PHE A 135 14.42 -3.75 -11.57
CA PHE A 135 15.19 -4.72 -12.36
C PHE A 135 15.53 -4.22 -13.76
N GLY A 136 14.67 -3.39 -14.36
CA GLY A 136 14.94 -2.83 -15.68
C GLY A 136 16.18 -1.96 -15.72
N LYS A 137 16.33 -1.08 -14.73
CA LYS A 137 17.54 -0.28 -14.54
C LYS A 137 18.70 -1.14 -14.04
N GLY A 138 18.40 -2.04 -13.11
CA GLY A 138 19.41 -2.93 -12.53
C GLY A 138 19.96 -3.91 -13.54
N ALA A 139 19.14 -4.44 -14.43
CA ALA A 139 19.58 -5.37 -15.46
C ALA A 139 20.60 -4.75 -16.43
N ALA A 140 20.48 -3.44 -16.66
CA ALA A 140 21.44 -2.71 -17.51
C ALA A 140 22.76 -2.43 -16.78
N ALA A 141 22.74 -2.31 -15.47
CA ALA A 141 23.91 -1.97 -14.66
C ALA A 141 24.51 -3.18 -13.96
N MET A 142 23.69 -4.16 -13.66
CA MET A 142 24.07 -5.35 -12.90
C MET A 142 23.55 -6.57 -13.61
N THR A 143 24.38 -7.28 -14.22
CA THR A 143 23.98 -8.55 -14.85
C THR A 143 23.77 -9.63 -13.81
N GLY A 144 22.92 -9.42 -12.90
CA GLY A 144 22.74 -10.44 -11.89
C GLY A 144 21.60 -10.18 -10.98
#